data_95f3f3e8151c5093308ab991bb38e0e0
#
_entry.id   95f3f3e8151c5093308ab991bb38e0e0
#
_cell.length_a   1.000
_cell.length_b   1.000
_cell.length_c   1.000
_cell.angle_alpha   90.00
_cell.angle_beta   90.00
_cell.angle_gamma   90.00
#
_symmetry.space_group_name_H-M   'P 1'
#
loop_
_entity.id
_entity.type
_entity.pdbx_description
1 polymer ?
#
loop_
_entity_poly.entity_id
_entity_poly.type
_entity_poly.pdbx_seq_one_letter_code
_entity_poly.pdbx_strand_id
1 'polypeptide(L)'
;MEKFFNLQARGTNMRQEVFGGITTFLTMAYIIFVNPNLLGITGMDQGALITVTCLASIIGTLLAAFWAKVPFAMAPGMGLNAFFTFTLVKGQGASWEEALGVVFISGIVFLILTVIGVREKIVSSIPVSLRLAVGAGIGLFICFIGFQNMGPFVPEAGKVVGLIVDNPATLVGLGTFNSATAWGLAGLVLIGILEVRRVKGSILIGIVFCTLGGMLTGDVQVPDAIIAMPKSIAPIALKLDVLGALKLSMIGAIFSFMFVDLFDSIGTIVACSYEAKMVEKDGNIPVIGKVLEADALATVIGSLLGTSTTTTYVESAAGISSGARTGLASVVTAGLFFIAMFFGPLIGVVPAFATAPALVIVGVFMFKNINQIDFKDFNEAIPAFLTIILMPLTYSISTGLSFGFIAYTVIAIANGRALKLSPTMWFITILSLINLYFTMTGGGA
;
A
#
# COMPACT_ATOMS: atom_id res chain seq x y z
N MET A 1 -22.90 -20.36 -10.39
CA MET A 1 -22.26 -19.45 -9.41
C MET A 1 -22.63 -19.80 -7.99
N GLU A 2 -23.91 -20.00 -7.65
CA GLU A 2 -24.37 -20.33 -6.30
C GLU A 2 -23.71 -21.59 -5.71
N LYS A 3 -23.68 -22.68 -6.46
CA LYS A 3 -23.02 -23.95 -6.06
C LYS A 3 -21.49 -23.83 -5.96
N PHE A 4 -20.85 -23.01 -6.78
CA PHE A 4 -19.39 -22.86 -6.79
C PHE A 4 -18.88 -22.09 -5.56
N PHE A 5 -19.59 -21.04 -5.14
CA PHE A 5 -19.23 -20.21 -3.99
C PHE A 5 -19.92 -20.64 -2.69
N ASN A 6 -20.82 -21.63 -2.72
CA ASN A 6 -21.54 -22.18 -1.55
C ASN A 6 -22.27 -21.08 -0.75
N LEU A 7 -23.02 -20.19 -1.43
CA LEU A 7 -23.63 -19.00 -0.81
C LEU A 7 -24.48 -19.33 0.42
N GLN A 8 -25.37 -20.32 0.28
CA GLN A 8 -26.28 -20.73 1.38
C GLN A 8 -25.50 -21.26 2.58
N ALA A 9 -24.47 -22.08 2.37
CA ALA A 9 -23.63 -22.61 3.44
C ALA A 9 -22.83 -21.53 4.18
N ARG A 10 -22.56 -20.39 3.51
CA ARG A 10 -21.90 -19.22 4.08
C ARG A 10 -22.87 -18.17 4.63
N GLY A 11 -24.19 -18.45 4.66
CA GLY A 11 -25.22 -17.56 5.20
C GLY A 11 -25.38 -16.24 4.43
N THR A 12 -25.18 -16.28 3.10
CA THR A 12 -25.30 -15.11 2.21
C THR A 12 -26.19 -15.44 1.00
N ASN A 13 -26.47 -14.43 0.20
CA ASN A 13 -27.22 -14.56 -1.04
C ASN A 13 -26.66 -13.64 -2.13
N MET A 14 -27.08 -13.84 -3.38
CA MET A 14 -26.60 -13.10 -4.55
C MET A 14 -26.66 -11.58 -4.35
N ARG A 15 -27.77 -11.07 -3.77
CA ARG A 15 -27.96 -9.64 -3.56
C ARG A 15 -26.94 -9.07 -2.57
N GLN A 16 -26.69 -9.75 -1.46
CA GLN A 16 -25.70 -9.35 -0.47
C GLN A 16 -24.27 -9.37 -1.02
N GLU A 17 -23.95 -10.39 -1.80
CA GLU A 17 -22.63 -10.48 -2.46
C GLU A 17 -22.41 -9.34 -3.46
N VAL A 18 -23.42 -9.04 -4.29
CA VAL A 18 -23.33 -7.92 -5.23
C VAL A 18 -23.20 -6.58 -4.50
N PHE A 19 -24.04 -6.33 -3.49
CA PHE A 19 -23.94 -5.11 -2.68
C PHE A 19 -22.59 -5.00 -1.97
N GLY A 20 -22.09 -6.10 -1.41
CA GLY A 20 -20.79 -6.15 -0.78
C GLY A 20 -19.66 -5.85 -1.76
N GLY A 21 -19.69 -6.44 -2.95
CA GLY A 21 -18.69 -6.18 -4.00
C GLY A 21 -18.69 -4.72 -4.47
N ILE A 22 -19.88 -4.14 -4.68
CA ILE A 22 -20.01 -2.70 -5.00
C ILE A 22 -19.43 -1.84 -3.87
N THR A 23 -19.76 -2.17 -2.61
CA THR A 23 -19.24 -1.43 -1.46
C THR A 23 -17.73 -1.50 -1.36
N THR A 24 -17.12 -2.69 -1.53
CA THR A 24 -15.67 -2.85 -1.57
C THR A 24 -15.06 -2.00 -2.68
N PHE A 25 -15.61 -2.06 -3.89
CA PHE A 25 -15.11 -1.24 -5.00
C PHE A 25 -15.17 0.25 -4.67
N LEU A 26 -16.29 0.76 -4.19
CA LEU A 26 -16.45 2.20 -3.87
C LEU A 26 -15.47 2.68 -2.80
N THR A 27 -15.12 1.82 -1.84
CA THR A 27 -14.19 2.19 -0.76
C THR A 27 -12.73 2.15 -1.19
N MET A 28 -12.38 1.30 -2.17
CA MET A 28 -11.00 1.15 -2.64
C MET A 28 -10.72 1.76 -4.03
N ALA A 29 -11.75 2.26 -4.74
CA ALA A 29 -11.60 2.82 -6.09
C ALA A 29 -10.64 4.01 -6.18
N TYR A 30 -10.33 4.66 -5.06
CA TYR A 30 -9.34 5.73 -5.01
C TYR A 30 -7.96 5.30 -5.51
N ILE A 31 -7.62 3.99 -5.45
CA ILE A 31 -6.33 3.47 -5.92
C ILE A 31 -6.13 3.69 -7.42
N ILE A 32 -7.21 3.73 -8.20
CA ILE A 32 -7.17 3.98 -9.65
C ILE A 32 -6.56 5.35 -9.97
N PHE A 33 -6.71 6.31 -9.06
CA PHE A 33 -6.15 7.66 -9.16
C PHE A 33 -4.78 7.76 -8.49
N VAL A 34 -4.66 7.18 -7.30
CA VAL A 34 -3.48 7.37 -6.45
C VAL A 34 -2.27 6.59 -6.96
N ASN A 35 -2.44 5.33 -7.40
CA ASN A 35 -1.33 4.52 -7.88
C ASN A 35 -0.65 5.14 -9.13
N PRO A 36 -1.38 5.55 -10.19
CA PRO A 36 -0.77 6.20 -11.33
C PRO A 36 -0.09 7.53 -10.98
N ASN A 37 -0.68 8.31 -10.06
CA ASN A 37 -0.08 9.57 -9.63
C ASN A 37 1.23 9.36 -8.86
N LEU A 38 1.33 8.34 -8.02
CA LEU A 38 2.55 8.04 -7.28
C LEU A 38 3.64 7.45 -8.19
N LEU A 39 3.32 6.40 -8.94
CA LEU A 39 4.30 5.75 -9.81
C LEU A 39 4.69 6.63 -11.00
N GLY A 40 3.80 7.47 -11.50
CA GLY A 40 4.07 8.44 -12.57
C GLY A 40 5.20 9.43 -12.24
N ILE A 41 5.43 9.73 -10.95
CA ILE A 41 6.57 10.56 -10.48
C ILE A 41 7.92 9.95 -10.90
N THR A 42 7.99 8.63 -11.09
CA THR A 42 9.21 7.91 -11.51
C THR A 42 9.51 8.02 -13.00
N GLY A 43 8.60 8.63 -13.79
CA GLY A 43 8.73 8.73 -15.25
C GLY A 43 8.01 7.62 -16.03
N MET A 44 7.29 6.73 -15.37
CA MET A 44 6.45 5.73 -16.03
C MET A 44 5.26 6.37 -16.73
N ASP A 45 4.82 5.80 -17.86
CA ASP A 45 3.66 6.29 -18.62
C ASP A 45 2.37 6.24 -17.79
N GLN A 46 1.81 7.41 -17.52
CA GLN A 46 0.64 7.54 -16.65
C GLN A 46 -0.62 6.86 -17.23
N GLY A 47 -0.79 6.89 -18.54
CA GLY A 47 -1.92 6.24 -19.19
C GLY A 47 -1.85 4.72 -19.10
N ALA A 48 -0.66 4.15 -19.30
CA ALA A 48 -0.40 2.73 -19.09
C ALA A 48 -0.58 2.34 -17.60
N LEU A 49 -0.12 3.18 -16.67
CA LEU A 49 -0.29 2.95 -15.22
C LEU A 49 -1.76 2.88 -14.81
N ILE A 50 -2.65 3.70 -15.35
CA ILE A 50 -4.10 3.63 -15.10
C ILE A 50 -4.63 2.25 -15.52
N THR A 51 -4.30 1.81 -16.74
CA THR A 51 -4.72 0.51 -17.24
C THR A 51 -4.17 -0.64 -16.40
N VAL A 52 -2.87 -0.60 -16.08
CA VAL A 52 -2.21 -1.64 -15.26
C VAL A 52 -2.74 -1.67 -13.84
N THR A 53 -3.06 -0.53 -13.22
CA THR A 53 -3.68 -0.49 -11.89
C THR A 53 -5.00 -1.24 -11.87
N CYS A 54 -5.86 -1.02 -12.87
CA CYS A 54 -7.10 -1.77 -13.00
C CYS A 54 -6.86 -3.27 -13.26
N LEU A 55 -5.95 -3.61 -14.19
CA LEU A 55 -5.64 -5.01 -14.52
C LEU A 55 -5.06 -5.77 -13.33
N ALA A 56 -4.10 -5.21 -12.62
CA ALA A 56 -3.53 -5.82 -11.42
C ALA A 56 -4.59 -6.03 -10.33
N SER A 57 -5.47 -5.04 -10.13
CA SER A 57 -6.60 -5.14 -9.19
C SER A 57 -7.59 -6.23 -9.62
N ILE A 58 -7.93 -6.33 -10.92
CA ILE A 58 -8.79 -7.38 -11.44
C ILE A 58 -8.17 -8.75 -11.19
N ILE A 59 -6.93 -8.96 -11.61
CA ILE A 59 -6.25 -10.27 -11.52
C ILE A 59 -6.09 -10.68 -10.06
N GLY A 60 -5.56 -9.81 -9.20
CA GLY A 60 -5.38 -10.09 -7.78
C GLY A 60 -6.71 -10.41 -7.08
N THR A 61 -7.76 -9.61 -7.35
CA THR A 61 -9.09 -9.84 -6.78
C THR A 61 -9.73 -11.13 -7.30
N LEU A 62 -9.53 -11.50 -8.56
CA LEU A 62 -9.99 -12.77 -9.11
C LEU A 62 -9.22 -13.97 -8.53
N LEU A 63 -7.92 -13.82 -8.25
CA LEU A 63 -7.16 -14.84 -7.51
C LEU A 63 -7.76 -15.07 -6.11
N ALA A 64 -8.08 -14.01 -5.37
CA ALA A 64 -8.78 -14.12 -4.09
C ALA A 64 -10.16 -14.78 -4.24
N ALA A 65 -10.91 -14.44 -5.31
CA ALA A 65 -12.23 -14.97 -5.58
C ALA A 65 -12.24 -16.47 -5.89
N PHE A 66 -11.36 -16.91 -6.78
CA PHE A 66 -11.40 -18.27 -7.30
C PHE A 66 -10.48 -19.25 -6.58
N TRP A 67 -9.28 -18.78 -6.17
CA TRP A 67 -8.30 -19.62 -5.47
C TRP A 67 -8.62 -19.73 -3.98
N ALA A 68 -8.74 -18.58 -3.29
CA ALA A 68 -9.02 -18.56 -1.86
C ALA A 68 -10.52 -18.60 -1.52
N LYS A 69 -11.41 -18.27 -2.45
CA LYS A 69 -12.88 -18.21 -2.32
C LYS A 69 -13.33 -17.29 -1.19
N VAL A 70 -12.68 -16.15 -1.04
CA VAL A 70 -12.92 -15.14 -0.01
C VAL A 70 -13.44 -13.84 -0.60
N PRO A 71 -14.20 -13.01 0.17
CA PRO A 71 -14.70 -11.72 -0.27
C PRO A 71 -13.64 -10.61 -0.11
N PHE A 72 -12.38 -10.89 -0.50
CA PHE A 72 -11.30 -9.93 -0.38
C PHE A 72 -10.93 -9.37 -1.75
N ALA A 73 -10.64 -8.09 -1.79
CA ALA A 73 -10.14 -7.42 -2.97
C ALA A 73 -8.64 -7.12 -2.81
N MET A 74 -7.94 -7.15 -3.92
CA MET A 74 -6.51 -6.88 -4.01
C MET A 74 -6.25 -5.75 -5.01
N ALA A 75 -5.28 -4.90 -4.70
CA ALA A 75 -4.85 -3.82 -5.58
C ALA A 75 -3.41 -3.41 -5.23
N PRO A 76 -2.75 -2.53 -6.03
CA PRO A 76 -1.41 -2.04 -5.71
C PRO A 76 -1.33 -1.40 -4.33
N GLY A 77 -0.38 -1.88 -3.49
CA GLY A 77 -0.24 -1.49 -2.09
C GLY A 77 0.33 -0.08 -1.91
N MET A 78 -0.41 0.81 -1.22
CA MET A 78 -0.07 2.23 -1.10
C MET A 78 1.28 2.48 -0.43
N GLY A 79 1.57 1.77 0.68
CA GLY A 79 2.84 1.91 1.40
C GLY A 79 4.03 1.50 0.55
N LEU A 80 3.87 0.41 -0.19
CA LEU A 80 4.90 -0.12 -1.07
C LEU A 80 5.06 0.71 -2.35
N ASN A 81 3.99 1.34 -2.85
CA ASN A 81 4.07 2.34 -3.93
C ASN A 81 4.92 3.54 -3.52
N ALA A 82 4.73 4.03 -2.29
CA ALA A 82 5.53 5.11 -1.75
C ALA A 82 7.01 4.71 -1.59
N PHE A 83 7.27 3.50 -1.12
CA PHE A 83 8.63 2.94 -1.01
C PHE A 83 9.28 2.80 -2.39
N PHE A 84 8.56 2.27 -3.38
CA PHE A 84 8.98 2.19 -4.77
C PHE A 84 9.40 3.55 -5.30
N THR A 85 8.50 4.54 -5.21
CA THR A 85 8.69 5.85 -5.82
C THR A 85 9.75 6.68 -5.10
N PHE A 86 9.60 6.82 -3.79
CA PHE A 86 10.40 7.81 -3.04
C PHE A 86 11.68 7.22 -2.49
N THR A 87 11.67 5.97 -2.03
CA THR A 87 12.89 5.37 -1.47
C THR A 87 13.80 4.83 -2.58
N LEU A 88 13.27 3.95 -3.47
CA LEU A 88 14.12 3.32 -4.47
C LEU A 88 14.45 4.26 -5.64
N VAL A 89 13.42 4.78 -6.33
CA VAL A 89 13.69 5.53 -7.56
C VAL A 89 14.22 6.92 -7.25
N LYS A 90 13.55 7.72 -6.40
CA LYS A 90 13.98 9.09 -6.13
C LYS A 90 15.11 9.18 -5.10
N GLY A 91 15.12 8.32 -4.08
CA GLY A 91 16.10 8.38 -3.00
C GLY A 91 17.40 7.64 -3.30
N GLN A 92 17.34 6.44 -3.87
CA GLN A 92 18.51 5.61 -4.20
C GLN A 92 18.96 5.73 -5.66
N GLY A 93 18.23 6.47 -6.51
CA GLY A 93 18.56 6.66 -7.91
C GLY A 93 18.37 5.43 -8.79
N ALA A 94 17.65 4.41 -8.31
CA ALA A 94 17.34 3.24 -9.13
C ALA A 94 16.41 3.62 -10.29
N SER A 95 16.55 2.97 -11.44
CA SER A 95 15.54 3.08 -12.49
C SER A 95 14.22 2.44 -12.05
N TRP A 96 13.12 2.84 -12.64
CA TRP A 96 11.83 2.20 -12.32
C TRP A 96 11.79 0.74 -12.80
N GLU A 97 12.56 0.38 -13.80
CA GLU A 97 12.76 -1.00 -14.27
C GLU A 97 13.47 -1.85 -13.23
N GLU A 98 14.56 -1.33 -12.62
CA GLU A 98 15.26 -1.99 -11.51
C GLU A 98 14.33 -2.15 -10.30
N ALA A 99 13.56 -1.10 -9.97
CA ALA A 99 12.58 -1.15 -8.88
C ALA A 99 11.47 -2.19 -9.13
N LEU A 100 10.97 -2.35 -10.37
CA LEU A 100 10.06 -3.45 -10.75
C LEU A 100 10.74 -4.82 -10.61
N GLY A 101 12.03 -4.93 -10.95
CA GLY A 101 12.82 -6.13 -10.72
C GLY A 101 12.90 -6.51 -9.24
N VAL A 102 13.10 -5.52 -8.36
CA VAL A 102 13.08 -5.72 -6.89
C VAL A 102 11.71 -6.23 -6.43
N VAL A 103 10.62 -5.64 -6.89
CA VAL A 103 9.24 -6.09 -6.56
C VAL A 103 9.02 -7.53 -7.04
N PHE A 104 9.44 -7.84 -8.27
CA PHE A 104 9.32 -9.19 -8.83
C PHE A 104 10.06 -10.24 -8.00
N ILE A 105 11.33 -9.98 -7.67
CA ILE A 105 12.13 -10.90 -6.85
C ILE A 105 11.52 -11.05 -5.46
N SER A 106 11.10 -9.94 -4.82
CA SER A 106 10.46 -9.99 -3.50
C SER A 106 9.17 -10.81 -3.54
N GLY A 107 8.36 -10.67 -4.58
CA GLY A 107 7.13 -11.46 -4.78
C GLY A 107 7.43 -12.96 -4.96
N ILE A 108 8.45 -13.33 -5.74
CA ILE A 108 8.88 -14.73 -5.90
C ILE A 108 9.37 -15.31 -4.57
N VAL A 109 10.23 -14.58 -3.84
CA VAL A 109 10.73 -15.02 -2.53
C VAL A 109 9.55 -15.19 -1.57
N PHE A 110 8.61 -14.23 -1.57
CA PHE A 110 7.40 -14.30 -0.75
C PHE A 110 6.54 -15.53 -1.10
N LEU A 111 6.35 -15.82 -2.39
CA LEU A 111 5.62 -17.01 -2.86
C LEU A 111 6.29 -18.29 -2.39
N ILE A 112 7.61 -18.41 -2.56
CA ILE A 112 8.38 -19.59 -2.11
C ILE A 112 8.23 -19.77 -0.59
N LEU A 113 8.42 -18.73 0.20
CA LEU A 113 8.28 -18.79 1.67
C LEU A 113 6.86 -19.16 2.11
N THR A 114 5.84 -18.75 1.34
CA THR A 114 4.44 -19.09 1.58
C THR A 114 4.19 -20.58 1.33
N VAL A 115 4.64 -21.10 0.18
CA VAL A 115 4.44 -22.53 -0.20
C VAL A 115 5.20 -23.47 0.75
N ILE A 116 6.39 -23.11 1.20
CA ILE A 116 7.20 -23.92 2.15
C ILE A 116 6.65 -23.84 3.59
N GLY A 117 5.74 -22.89 3.90
CA GLY A 117 5.17 -22.73 5.25
C GLY A 117 6.14 -22.11 6.27
N VAL A 118 7.27 -21.57 5.85
CA VAL A 118 8.27 -20.91 6.73
C VAL A 118 7.78 -19.55 7.23
N ARG A 119 6.84 -18.96 6.52
CA ARG A 119 6.35 -17.62 6.76
C ARG A 119 5.72 -17.43 8.15
N GLU A 120 4.92 -18.38 8.62
CA GLU A 120 4.32 -18.33 9.96
C GLU A 120 5.39 -18.25 11.05
N LYS A 121 6.53 -18.95 10.87
CA LYS A 121 7.68 -18.89 11.77
C LYS A 121 8.36 -17.52 11.73
N ILE A 122 8.46 -16.89 10.56
CA ILE A 122 9.04 -15.54 10.44
C ILE A 122 8.17 -14.54 11.21
N VAL A 123 6.85 -14.56 10.97
CA VAL A 123 5.91 -13.63 11.63
C VAL A 123 5.89 -13.83 13.13
N SER A 124 5.84 -15.08 13.62
CA SER A 124 5.84 -15.37 15.07
C SER A 124 7.17 -15.00 15.76
N SER A 125 8.25 -14.91 14.98
CA SER A 125 9.59 -14.54 15.51
C SER A 125 9.74 -13.05 15.78
N ILE A 126 8.87 -12.20 15.24
CA ILE A 126 8.96 -10.75 15.36
C ILE A 126 7.98 -10.26 16.43
N PRO A 127 8.44 -9.42 17.36
CA PRO A 127 7.58 -8.84 18.38
C PRO A 127 6.36 -8.14 17.81
N VAL A 128 5.23 -8.26 18.50
CA VAL A 128 3.96 -7.66 18.10
C VAL A 128 4.10 -6.15 17.96
N SER A 129 4.81 -5.50 18.89
CA SER A 129 5.08 -4.07 18.87
C SER A 129 5.79 -3.60 17.61
N LEU A 130 6.81 -4.32 17.13
CA LEU A 130 7.50 -3.98 15.88
C LEU A 130 6.59 -4.18 14.66
N ARG A 131 5.79 -5.24 14.63
CA ARG A 131 4.83 -5.46 13.54
C ARG A 131 3.80 -4.33 13.44
N LEU A 132 3.27 -3.88 14.58
CA LEU A 132 2.34 -2.75 14.66
C LEU A 132 3.02 -1.43 14.30
N ALA A 133 4.29 -1.25 14.73
CA ALA A 133 5.09 -0.08 14.43
C ALA A 133 5.37 0.08 12.93
N VAL A 134 5.56 -1.03 12.20
CA VAL A 134 5.71 -0.99 10.73
C VAL A 134 4.49 -0.35 10.08
N GLY A 135 3.28 -0.83 10.39
CA GLY A 135 2.06 -0.26 9.84
C GLY A 135 1.86 1.22 10.22
N ALA A 136 2.12 1.56 11.49
CA ALA A 136 2.02 2.94 11.96
C ALA A 136 3.05 3.87 11.30
N GLY A 137 4.30 3.40 11.14
CA GLY A 137 5.37 4.16 10.48
C GLY A 137 5.10 4.40 9.00
N ILE A 138 4.63 3.40 8.27
CA ILE A 138 4.20 3.52 6.88
C ILE A 138 3.02 4.49 6.79
N GLY A 139 2.05 4.39 7.70
CA GLY A 139 0.92 5.32 7.75
C GLY A 139 1.37 6.78 7.91
N LEU A 140 2.29 7.05 8.85
CA LEU A 140 2.85 8.38 9.05
C LEU A 140 3.65 8.86 7.83
N PHE A 141 4.40 7.97 7.18
CA PHE A 141 5.15 8.28 5.96
C PHE A 141 4.23 8.65 4.80
N ILE A 142 3.14 7.90 4.60
CA ILE A 142 2.15 8.20 3.55
C ILE A 142 1.41 9.52 3.84
N CYS A 143 1.07 9.81 5.11
CA CYS A 143 0.52 11.10 5.51
C CYS A 143 1.46 12.25 5.13
N PHE A 144 2.75 12.11 5.41
CA PHE A 144 3.75 13.11 5.11
C PHE A 144 3.84 13.39 3.60
N ILE A 145 3.89 12.32 2.78
CA ILE A 145 3.82 12.43 1.32
C ILE A 145 2.52 13.10 0.87
N GLY A 146 1.38 12.77 1.49
CA GLY A 146 0.10 13.40 1.21
C GLY A 146 0.14 14.91 1.39
N PHE A 147 0.70 15.40 2.50
CA PHE A 147 0.85 16.83 2.73
C PHE A 147 1.80 17.51 1.74
N GLN A 148 2.84 16.84 1.27
CA GLN A 148 3.74 17.37 0.24
C GLN A 148 3.11 17.42 -1.15
N ASN A 149 2.16 16.53 -1.44
CA ASN A 149 1.42 16.52 -2.71
C ASN A 149 0.15 17.41 -2.68
N MET A 150 -0.15 18.05 -1.55
CA MET A 150 -1.34 18.89 -1.36
C MET A 150 -1.11 20.32 -1.88
N GLY A 151 -0.91 20.45 -3.20
CA GLY A 151 -0.68 21.73 -3.85
C GLY A 151 -0.53 21.61 -5.36
N PRO A 152 -0.25 22.73 -6.07
CA PRO A 152 -0.12 22.73 -7.51
C PRO A 152 1.19 22.09 -7.97
N PHE A 153 1.17 21.56 -9.18
CA PHE A 153 2.40 21.24 -9.91
C PHE A 153 3.03 22.52 -10.43
N VAL A 154 4.28 22.76 -10.08
CA VAL A 154 5.04 23.94 -10.52
C VAL A 154 6.05 23.49 -11.58
N PRO A 155 5.83 23.85 -12.87
CA PRO A 155 6.67 23.37 -13.98
C PRO A 155 8.14 23.77 -13.85
N GLU A 156 8.41 24.99 -13.36
CA GLU A 156 9.77 25.52 -13.17
C GLU A 156 10.56 24.74 -12.10
N ALA A 157 9.84 24.20 -11.08
CA ALA A 157 10.43 23.36 -10.04
C ALA A 157 10.42 21.86 -10.43
N GLY A 158 9.69 21.47 -11.48
CA GLY A 158 9.50 20.09 -11.90
C GLY A 158 8.83 19.19 -10.85
N LYS A 159 8.13 19.80 -9.86
CA LYS A 159 7.51 19.06 -8.74
C LYS A 159 6.22 19.74 -8.26
N VAL A 160 5.44 18.98 -7.48
CA VAL A 160 4.33 19.56 -6.72
C VAL A 160 4.88 20.35 -5.53
N VAL A 161 4.32 21.53 -5.29
CA VAL A 161 4.62 22.38 -4.12
C VAL A 161 3.40 22.34 -3.21
N GLY A 162 3.43 21.43 -2.25
CA GLY A 162 2.30 21.13 -1.38
C GLY A 162 2.22 22.02 -0.12
N LEU A 163 1.41 21.55 0.83
CA LEU A 163 1.25 22.20 2.13
C LEU A 163 2.54 22.12 2.98
N ILE A 164 3.29 21.04 2.85
CA ILE A 164 4.62 20.86 3.47
C ILE A 164 5.65 20.88 2.35
N VAL A 165 6.68 21.71 2.50
CA VAL A 165 7.76 21.88 1.52
C VAL A 165 9.13 21.75 2.18
N ASP A 166 10.14 21.49 1.37
CA ASP A 166 11.53 21.48 1.80
C ASP A 166 11.94 22.88 2.30
N ASN A 167 12.62 22.93 3.44
CA ASN A 167 13.16 24.17 4.00
C ASN A 167 14.61 23.91 4.44
N PRO A 168 15.60 24.61 3.87
CA PRO A 168 17.02 24.40 4.20
C PRO A 168 17.36 24.63 5.68
N ALA A 169 16.58 25.46 6.39
CA ALA A 169 16.86 25.81 7.78
C ALA A 169 16.23 24.82 8.77
N THR A 170 15.07 24.24 8.45
CA THR A 170 14.26 23.45 9.37
C THR A 170 13.94 22.06 8.82
N LEU A 171 14.53 21.66 7.68
CA LEU A 171 14.26 20.48 6.86
C LEU A 171 12.90 20.57 6.16
N VAL A 172 11.84 20.95 6.85
CA VAL A 172 10.50 21.14 6.32
C VAL A 172 9.87 22.43 6.84
N GLY A 173 8.98 23.01 6.06
CA GLY A 173 8.21 24.19 6.39
C GLY A 173 6.83 24.17 5.74
N LEU A 174 5.99 25.17 6.07
CA LEU A 174 4.72 25.36 5.38
C LEU A 174 4.96 25.99 4.00
N GLY A 175 4.31 25.42 2.99
CA GLY A 175 4.28 25.98 1.64
C GLY A 175 3.34 27.19 1.52
N THR A 176 3.21 27.71 0.31
CA THR A 176 2.31 28.81 0.02
C THR A 176 0.86 28.35 -0.08
N PHE A 177 -0.05 29.12 0.51
CA PHE A 177 -1.47 28.86 0.39
C PHE A 177 -1.98 29.39 -0.95
N ASN A 178 -2.57 28.50 -1.76
CA ASN A 178 -3.13 28.78 -3.07
C ASN A 178 -4.45 28.00 -3.30
N SER A 179 -5.10 28.16 -4.46
CA SER A 179 -6.35 27.47 -4.79
C SER A 179 -6.26 25.95 -4.69
N ALA A 180 -5.21 25.36 -5.24
CA ALA A 180 -4.99 23.90 -5.20
C ALA A 180 -4.82 23.39 -3.76
N THR A 181 -4.01 24.10 -2.93
CA THR A 181 -3.86 23.76 -1.51
C THR A 181 -5.18 23.92 -0.74
N ALA A 182 -5.97 24.96 -1.06
CA ALA A 182 -7.28 25.18 -0.46
C ALA A 182 -8.26 24.04 -0.77
N TRP A 183 -8.31 23.59 -2.04
CA TRP A 183 -9.13 22.42 -2.43
C TRP A 183 -8.65 21.15 -1.77
N GLY A 184 -7.34 20.93 -1.67
CA GLY A 184 -6.78 19.78 -0.95
C GLY A 184 -7.19 19.76 0.52
N LEU A 185 -7.07 20.89 1.23
CA LEU A 185 -7.51 21.00 2.62
C LEU A 185 -9.02 20.84 2.78
N ALA A 186 -9.81 21.45 1.90
CA ALA A 186 -11.27 21.27 1.91
C ALA A 186 -11.67 19.80 1.68
N GLY A 187 -10.98 19.10 0.76
CA GLY A 187 -11.15 17.69 0.53
C GLY A 187 -10.79 16.84 1.76
N LEU A 188 -9.70 17.15 2.44
CA LEU A 188 -9.31 16.47 3.67
C LEU A 188 -10.38 16.60 4.76
N VAL A 189 -10.90 17.81 4.96
CA VAL A 189 -11.99 18.09 5.91
C VAL A 189 -13.26 17.33 5.50
N LEU A 190 -13.63 17.38 4.21
CA LEU A 190 -14.80 16.68 3.69
C LEU A 190 -14.71 15.17 3.91
N ILE A 191 -13.58 14.54 3.52
CA ILE A 191 -13.36 13.11 3.74
C ILE A 191 -13.45 12.80 5.23
N GLY A 192 -12.80 13.57 6.08
CA GLY A 192 -12.87 13.40 7.54
C GLY A 192 -14.30 13.43 8.09
N ILE A 193 -15.13 14.39 7.66
CA ILE A 193 -16.56 14.47 8.05
C ILE A 193 -17.32 13.23 7.55
N LEU A 194 -17.11 12.81 6.31
CA LEU A 194 -17.78 11.66 5.73
C LEU A 194 -17.38 10.35 6.43
N GLU A 195 -16.10 10.20 6.80
CA GLU A 195 -15.61 9.06 7.59
C GLU A 195 -16.25 8.99 8.96
N VAL A 196 -16.32 10.11 9.70
CA VAL A 196 -17.01 10.18 11.00
C VAL A 196 -18.48 9.80 10.84
N ARG A 197 -19.12 10.18 9.74
CA ARG A 197 -20.50 9.81 9.41
C ARG A 197 -20.65 8.40 8.81
N ARG A 198 -19.54 7.66 8.66
CA ARG A 198 -19.51 6.30 8.10
C ARG A 198 -20.09 6.21 6.68
N VAL A 199 -19.90 7.25 5.88
CA VAL A 199 -20.32 7.27 4.47
C VAL A 199 -19.35 6.41 3.66
N LYS A 200 -19.88 5.38 2.98
CA LYS A 200 -19.07 4.50 2.14
C LYS A 200 -18.57 5.26 0.90
N GLY A 201 -17.29 5.06 0.57
CA GLY A 201 -16.66 5.76 -0.57
C GLY A 201 -16.31 7.22 -0.29
N SER A 202 -16.22 7.64 0.97
CA SER A 202 -15.81 8.98 1.43
C SER A 202 -14.58 9.51 0.71
N ILE A 203 -13.54 8.68 0.57
CA ILE A 203 -12.29 9.04 -0.11
C ILE A 203 -12.55 9.37 -1.58
N LEU A 204 -13.30 8.52 -2.29
CA LEU A 204 -13.65 8.75 -3.69
C LEU A 204 -14.46 10.05 -3.87
N ILE A 205 -15.44 10.29 -2.98
CA ILE A 205 -16.23 11.53 -2.97
C ILE A 205 -15.32 12.74 -2.79
N GLY A 206 -14.35 12.68 -1.88
CA GLY A 206 -13.39 13.75 -1.65
C GLY A 206 -12.51 14.03 -2.86
N ILE A 207 -12.00 12.98 -3.53
CA ILE A 207 -11.21 13.14 -4.77
C ILE A 207 -12.03 13.83 -5.85
N VAL A 208 -13.27 13.37 -6.07
CA VAL A 208 -14.17 13.98 -7.07
C VAL A 208 -14.47 15.43 -6.70
N PHE A 209 -14.75 15.73 -5.44
CA PHE A 209 -14.99 17.09 -4.96
C PHE A 209 -13.79 18.02 -5.22
N CYS A 210 -12.57 17.61 -4.88
CA CYS A 210 -11.36 18.41 -5.11
C CYS A 210 -11.10 18.63 -6.61
N THR A 211 -11.32 17.56 -7.42
CA THR A 211 -11.12 17.65 -8.87
C THR A 211 -12.11 18.62 -9.51
N LEU A 212 -13.37 18.53 -9.15
CA LEU A 212 -14.41 19.46 -9.64
C LEU A 212 -14.15 20.89 -9.17
N GLY A 213 -13.73 21.05 -7.91
CA GLY A 213 -13.31 22.36 -7.39
C GLY A 213 -12.14 22.94 -8.16
N GLY A 214 -11.11 22.14 -8.46
CA GLY A 214 -9.98 22.55 -9.28
C GLY A 214 -10.37 22.92 -10.73
N MET A 215 -11.37 22.24 -11.29
CA MET A 215 -11.92 22.63 -12.59
C MET A 215 -12.62 24.00 -12.53
N LEU A 216 -13.32 24.32 -11.45
CA LEU A 216 -13.98 25.62 -11.27
C LEU A 216 -12.99 26.77 -11.11
N THR A 217 -11.83 26.53 -10.48
CA THR A 217 -10.77 27.54 -10.31
C THR A 217 -9.78 27.61 -11.46
N GLY A 218 -9.88 26.68 -12.44
CA GLY A 218 -8.95 26.61 -13.57
C GLY A 218 -7.63 25.90 -13.30
N ASP A 219 -7.48 25.28 -12.11
CA ASP A 219 -6.29 24.49 -11.75
C ASP A 219 -6.28 23.12 -12.46
N VAL A 220 -7.43 22.67 -12.96
CA VAL A 220 -7.62 21.37 -13.65
C VAL A 220 -8.33 21.58 -14.98
N GLN A 221 -7.80 21.00 -16.02
CA GLN A 221 -8.44 21.03 -17.34
C GLN A 221 -9.59 20.04 -17.41
N VAL A 222 -10.67 20.42 -18.10
CA VAL A 222 -11.79 19.53 -18.37
C VAL A 222 -11.33 18.47 -19.39
N PRO A 223 -11.61 17.17 -19.18
CA PRO A 223 -11.19 16.14 -20.11
C PRO A 223 -11.96 16.24 -21.44
N ASP A 224 -11.26 15.97 -22.55
CA ASP A 224 -11.86 15.98 -23.90
C ASP A 224 -12.90 14.85 -24.11
N ALA A 225 -12.76 13.76 -23.34
CA ALA A 225 -13.66 12.62 -23.38
C ALA A 225 -13.87 12.04 -21.97
N ILE A 226 -15.04 11.47 -21.70
CA ILE A 226 -15.33 10.77 -20.45
C ILE A 226 -14.91 9.30 -20.54
N ILE A 227 -15.14 8.68 -21.71
CA ILE A 227 -14.90 7.26 -21.97
C ILE A 227 -13.97 7.13 -23.17
N ALA A 228 -12.95 6.28 -23.02
CA ALA A 228 -12.05 5.90 -24.11
C ALA A 228 -11.59 4.45 -23.95
N MET A 229 -11.02 3.88 -25.00
CA MET A 229 -10.35 2.58 -24.88
C MET A 229 -9.14 2.69 -23.95
N PRO A 230 -8.89 1.65 -23.11
CA PRO A 230 -7.74 1.63 -22.23
C PRO A 230 -6.43 1.85 -22.99
N LYS A 231 -5.52 2.62 -22.42
CA LYS A 231 -4.20 2.85 -23.00
C LYS A 231 -3.39 1.56 -23.01
N SER A 232 -2.53 1.41 -24.05
CA SER A 232 -1.63 0.26 -24.14
C SER A 232 -0.69 0.19 -22.94
N ILE A 233 -0.49 -1.00 -22.40
CA ILE A 233 0.46 -1.26 -21.30
C ILE A 233 1.89 -1.52 -21.79
N ALA A 234 2.09 -1.63 -23.11
CA ALA A 234 3.39 -1.95 -23.71
C ALA A 234 4.57 -1.04 -23.28
N PRO A 235 4.35 0.26 -22.95
CA PRO A 235 5.44 1.10 -22.46
C PRO A 235 6.04 0.63 -21.13
N ILE A 236 5.28 -0.06 -20.28
CA ILE A 236 5.71 -0.44 -18.92
C ILE A 236 5.67 -1.95 -18.64
N ALA A 237 4.84 -2.70 -19.35
CA ALA A 237 4.73 -4.15 -19.14
C ALA A 237 6.00 -4.88 -19.60
N LEU A 238 6.43 -5.86 -18.78
CA LEU A 238 7.61 -6.71 -19.02
C LEU A 238 8.93 -5.92 -19.17
N LYS A 239 8.98 -4.70 -18.63
CA LYS A 239 10.18 -3.84 -18.69
C LYS A 239 11.07 -3.95 -17.45
N LEU A 240 10.74 -4.84 -16.51
CA LEU A 240 11.49 -5.03 -15.28
C LEU A 240 12.95 -5.49 -15.57
N ASP A 241 13.90 -4.88 -14.87
CA ASP A 241 15.31 -5.27 -14.89
C ASP A 241 15.64 -6.14 -13.66
N VAL A 242 15.56 -7.47 -13.88
CA VAL A 242 15.86 -8.46 -12.82
C VAL A 242 17.34 -8.48 -12.49
N LEU A 243 18.23 -8.28 -13.48
CA LEU A 243 19.68 -8.31 -13.27
C LEU A 243 20.15 -7.08 -12.49
N GLY A 244 19.61 -5.90 -12.84
CA GLY A 244 19.84 -4.67 -12.06
C GLY A 244 19.37 -4.76 -10.62
N ALA A 245 18.24 -5.44 -10.40
CA ALA A 245 17.70 -5.67 -9.07
C ALA A 245 18.51 -6.65 -8.20
N LEU A 246 19.35 -7.50 -8.80
CA LEU A 246 20.23 -8.45 -8.07
C LEU A 246 21.54 -7.81 -7.58
N LYS A 247 21.75 -6.51 -7.81
CA LYS A 247 22.91 -5.79 -7.24
C LYS A 247 22.90 -5.88 -5.71
N LEU A 248 24.08 -5.96 -5.13
CA LEU A 248 24.22 -6.07 -3.66
C LEU A 248 23.54 -4.91 -2.90
N SER A 249 23.53 -3.70 -3.48
CA SER A 249 22.85 -2.52 -2.97
C SER A 249 21.32 -2.68 -2.88
N MET A 250 20.72 -3.53 -3.73
CA MET A 250 19.25 -3.74 -3.79
C MET A 250 18.75 -4.87 -2.87
N ILE A 251 19.63 -5.66 -2.26
CA ILE A 251 19.25 -6.77 -1.37
C ILE A 251 18.41 -6.26 -0.18
N GLY A 252 18.80 -5.12 0.42
CA GLY A 252 18.03 -4.49 1.48
C GLY A 252 16.63 -4.06 1.05
N ALA A 253 16.49 -3.59 -0.18
CA ALA A 253 15.21 -3.21 -0.76
C ALA A 253 14.32 -4.44 -1.01
N ILE A 254 14.85 -5.52 -1.61
CA ILE A 254 14.13 -6.79 -1.82
C ILE A 254 13.59 -7.32 -0.47
N PHE A 255 14.45 -7.34 0.55
CA PHE A 255 14.07 -7.75 1.88
C PHE A 255 12.96 -6.85 2.46
N SER A 256 13.10 -5.53 2.33
CA SER A 256 12.12 -4.57 2.87
C SER A 256 10.76 -4.70 2.16
N PHE A 257 10.75 -4.85 0.82
CA PHE A 257 9.50 -5.10 0.08
C PHE A 257 8.81 -6.37 0.55
N MET A 258 9.53 -7.49 0.58
CA MET A 258 9.00 -8.77 1.05
C MET A 258 8.44 -8.65 2.48
N PHE A 259 9.16 -7.96 3.35
CA PHE A 259 8.82 -7.84 4.76
C PHE A 259 7.59 -6.97 4.98
N VAL A 260 7.54 -5.82 4.33
CA VAL A 260 6.39 -4.89 4.41
C VAL A 260 5.15 -5.54 3.82
N ASP A 261 5.27 -6.16 2.65
CA ASP A 261 4.18 -6.87 1.99
C ASP A 261 3.60 -8.00 2.87
N LEU A 262 4.50 -8.75 3.51
CA LEU A 262 4.12 -9.81 4.45
C LEU A 262 3.27 -9.30 5.62
N PHE A 263 3.67 -8.20 6.25
CA PHE A 263 2.95 -7.67 7.42
C PHE A 263 1.67 -6.95 7.06
N ASP A 264 1.67 -6.20 5.98
CA ASP A 264 0.50 -5.51 5.48
C ASP A 264 -0.59 -6.52 5.10
N SER A 265 -0.24 -7.54 4.34
CA SER A 265 -1.15 -8.60 3.92
C SER A 265 -1.68 -9.41 5.10
N ILE A 266 -0.83 -9.85 6.04
CA ILE A 266 -1.30 -10.63 7.20
C ILE A 266 -2.24 -9.80 8.06
N GLY A 267 -1.89 -8.56 8.38
CA GLY A 267 -2.73 -7.69 9.20
C GLY A 267 -4.12 -7.51 8.60
N THR A 268 -4.16 -7.24 7.30
CA THR A 268 -5.39 -7.06 6.53
C THR A 268 -6.21 -8.35 6.43
N ILE A 269 -5.56 -9.48 6.10
CA ILE A 269 -6.24 -10.78 5.98
C ILE A 269 -6.85 -11.19 7.31
N VAL A 270 -6.13 -11.03 8.42
CA VAL A 270 -6.63 -11.34 9.75
C VAL A 270 -7.85 -10.47 10.08
N ALA A 271 -7.75 -9.14 9.90
CA ALA A 271 -8.86 -8.22 10.17
C ALA A 271 -10.11 -8.55 9.34
N CYS A 272 -9.94 -8.77 8.03
CA CYS A 272 -11.03 -9.14 7.13
C CYS A 272 -11.62 -10.52 7.46
N SER A 273 -10.79 -11.48 7.91
CA SER A 273 -11.27 -12.82 8.29
C SER A 273 -12.12 -12.80 9.56
N TYR A 274 -11.75 -11.96 10.56
CA TYR A 274 -12.59 -11.74 11.75
C TYR A 274 -13.93 -11.12 11.36
N GLU A 275 -13.96 -10.09 10.54
CA GLU A 275 -15.18 -9.44 10.06
C GLU A 275 -16.04 -10.41 9.23
N ALA A 276 -15.43 -11.27 8.42
CA ALA A 276 -16.11 -12.29 7.61
C ALA A 276 -16.57 -13.52 8.42
N LYS A 277 -16.26 -13.57 9.73
CA LYS A 277 -16.52 -14.72 10.61
C LYS A 277 -15.91 -16.05 10.08
N MET A 278 -14.70 -15.95 9.52
CA MET A 278 -13.94 -17.10 8.97
C MET A 278 -12.90 -17.65 9.95
N VAL A 279 -12.89 -17.14 11.19
CA VAL A 279 -11.98 -17.57 12.25
C VAL A 279 -12.61 -18.69 13.04
N GLU A 280 -11.90 -19.79 13.23
CA GLU A 280 -12.32 -20.94 14.04
C GLU A 280 -12.24 -20.62 15.53
N LYS A 281 -12.83 -21.48 16.39
CA LYS A 281 -12.90 -21.24 17.83
C LYS A 281 -11.53 -21.21 18.53
N ASP A 282 -10.55 -21.87 17.95
CA ASP A 282 -9.15 -21.89 18.40
C ASP A 282 -8.32 -20.71 17.87
N GLY A 283 -8.93 -19.79 17.10
CA GLY A 283 -8.27 -18.65 16.51
C GLY A 283 -7.60 -18.94 15.16
N ASN A 284 -7.70 -20.17 14.63
CA ASN A 284 -7.15 -20.52 13.34
C ASN A 284 -7.97 -19.90 12.19
N ILE A 285 -7.29 -19.52 11.11
CA ILE A 285 -7.89 -19.00 9.88
C ILE A 285 -7.56 -19.95 8.73
N PRO A 286 -8.44 -20.92 8.41
CA PRO A 286 -8.12 -21.99 7.45
C PRO A 286 -7.77 -21.50 6.04
N VAL A 287 -8.24 -20.31 5.67
CA VAL A 287 -8.04 -19.73 4.33
C VAL A 287 -6.77 -18.90 4.21
N ILE A 288 -6.05 -18.61 5.32
CA ILE A 288 -4.94 -17.65 5.34
C ILE A 288 -3.83 -18.04 4.34
N GLY A 289 -3.44 -19.31 4.27
CA GLY A 289 -2.42 -19.79 3.34
C GLY A 289 -2.78 -19.49 1.89
N LYS A 290 -4.00 -19.83 1.46
CA LYS A 290 -4.48 -19.60 0.08
C LYS A 290 -4.60 -18.11 -0.27
N VAL A 291 -5.02 -17.28 0.67
CA VAL A 291 -5.10 -15.83 0.43
C VAL A 291 -3.72 -15.26 0.19
N LEU A 292 -2.74 -15.72 0.93
CA LEU A 292 -1.37 -15.22 0.84
C LEU A 292 -0.60 -15.81 -0.36
N GLU A 293 -0.96 -17.01 -0.83
CA GLU A 293 -0.51 -17.51 -2.13
C GLU A 293 -1.08 -16.62 -3.25
N ALA A 294 -2.37 -16.27 -3.17
CA ALA A 294 -3.00 -15.35 -4.13
C ALA A 294 -2.36 -13.97 -4.12
N ASP A 295 -2.03 -13.44 -2.95
CA ASP A 295 -1.37 -12.15 -2.73
C ASP A 295 0.04 -12.13 -3.35
N ALA A 296 0.86 -13.16 -3.05
CA ALA A 296 2.18 -13.30 -3.64
C ALA A 296 2.15 -13.44 -5.16
N LEU A 297 1.22 -14.24 -5.70
CA LEU A 297 1.01 -14.37 -7.14
C LEU A 297 0.57 -13.04 -7.77
N ALA A 298 -0.31 -12.30 -7.11
CA ALA A 298 -0.77 -10.99 -7.56
C ALA A 298 0.38 -9.98 -7.61
N THR A 299 1.30 -10.00 -6.64
CA THR A 299 2.52 -9.17 -6.63
C THR A 299 3.45 -9.54 -7.79
N VAL A 300 3.71 -10.83 -8.04
CA VAL A 300 4.53 -11.26 -9.19
C VAL A 300 3.90 -10.82 -10.51
N ILE A 301 2.59 -11.05 -10.69
CA ILE A 301 1.89 -10.65 -11.92
C ILE A 301 1.84 -9.13 -12.05
N GLY A 302 1.60 -8.39 -10.96
CA GLY A 302 1.57 -6.94 -10.92
C GLY A 302 2.90 -6.33 -11.40
N SER A 303 4.02 -6.85 -10.91
CA SER A 303 5.36 -6.41 -11.35
C SER A 303 5.64 -6.68 -12.82
N LEU A 304 5.17 -7.81 -13.36
CA LEU A 304 5.25 -8.11 -14.80
C LEU A 304 4.39 -7.17 -15.64
N LEU A 305 3.24 -6.75 -15.13
CA LEU A 305 2.36 -5.77 -15.78
C LEU A 305 2.93 -4.35 -15.72
N GLY A 306 3.84 -4.05 -14.79
CA GLY A 306 4.45 -2.73 -14.63
C GLY A 306 3.86 -1.92 -13.46
N THR A 307 3.41 -2.56 -12.38
CA THR A 307 3.05 -1.88 -11.12
C THR A 307 3.84 -2.46 -9.94
N SER A 308 3.79 -1.80 -8.79
CA SER A 308 4.42 -2.32 -7.58
C SER A 308 3.63 -3.51 -7.00
N THR A 309 3.90 -3.91 -5.76
CA THR A 309 3.22 -5.03 -5.11
C THR A 309 1.70 -4.90 -5.17
N THR A 310 1.01 -6.01 -5.40
CA THR A 310 -0.46 -6.08 -5.38
C THR A 310 -0.88 -6.89 -4.16
N THR A 311 -1.52 -6.26 -3.20
CA THR A 311 -1.78 -6.79 -1.85
C THR A 311 -3.26 -6.75 -1.48
N THR A 312 -3.65 -7.48 -0.46
CA THR A 312 -5.02 -7.53 0.06
C THR A 312 -5.39 -6.20 0.73
N TYR A 313 -6.56 -5.65 0.39
CA TYR A 313 -7.04 -4.35 0.86
C TYR A 313 -7.98 -4.47 2.06
N VAL A 314 -7.72 -3.66 3.11
CA VAL A 314 -8.54 -3.61 4.33
C VAL A 314 -9.94 -3.08 4.07
N GLU A 315 -10.14 -2.31 3.02
CA GLU A 315 -11.43 -1.82 2.53
C GLU A 315 -12.39 -2.96 2.18
N SER A 316 -11.90 -4.17 1.97
CA SER A 316 -12.71 -5.39 1.84
C SER A 316 -13.64 -5.56 3.05
N ALA A 317 -13.23 -5.12 4.25
CA ALA A 317 -14.05 -5.16 5.44
C ALA A 317 -15.37 -4.37 5.29
N ALA A 318 -15.40 -3.31 4.48
CA ALA A 318 -16.60 -2.54 4.22
C ALA A 318 -17.66 -3.33 3.43
N GLY A 319 -17.22 -4.10 2.43
CA GLY A 319 -18.09 -5.03 1.72
C GLY A 319 -18.54 -6.22 2.57
N ILE A 320 -17.64 -6.74 3.39
CA ILE A 320 -17.92 -7.83 4.32
C ILE A 320 -18.98 -7.38 5.37
N SER A 321 -18.83 -6.21 5.95
CA SER A 321 -19.81 -5.62 6.88
C SER A 321 -21.17 -5.36 6.20
N SER A 322 -21.19 -5.22 4.87
CA SER A 322 -22.40 -5.10 4.06
C SER A 322 -23.05 -6.44 3.68
N GLY A 323 -22.47 -7.56 4.13
CA GLY A 323 -23.03 -8.90 3.96
C GLY A 323 -22.27 -9.83 3.02
N ALA A 324 -21.18 -9.40 2.39
CA ALA A 324 -20.33 -10.28 1.59
C ALA A 324 -19.68 -11.36 2.45
N ARG A 325 -19.63 -12.59 1.94
CA ARG A 325 -19.04 -13.75 2.65
C ARG A 325 -18.23 -14.65 1.73
N THR A 326 -18.30 -14.44 0.43
CA THR A 326 -17.72 -15.35 -0.56
C THR A 326 -16.95 -14.62 -1.64
N GLY A 327 -16.19 -15.37 -2.44
CA GLY A 327 -15.46 -14.82 -3.60
C GLY A 327 -16.37 -14.21 -4.68
N LEU A 328 -17.69 -14.39 -4.61
CA LEU A 328 -18.59 -13.76 -5.57
C LEU A 328 -18.57 -12.23 -5.44
N ALA A 329 -18.49 -11.68 -4.22
CA ALA A 329 -18.31 -10.25 -4.01
C ALA A 329 -17.02 -9.74 -4.66
N SER A 330 -15.93 -10.50 -4.55
CA SER A 330 -14.67 -10.18 -5.22
C SER A 330 -14.80 -10.19 -6.76
N VAL A 331 -15.57 -11.13 -7.34
CA VAL A 331 -15.86 -11.11 -8.79
C VAL A 331 -16.59 -9.84 -9.20
N VAL A 332 -17.55 -9.37 -8.40
CA VAL A 332 -18.26 -8.11 -8.66
C VAL A 332 -17.30 -6.91 -8.59
N THR A 333 -16.45 -6.89 -7.57
CA THR A 333 -15.42 -5.84 -7.42
C THR A 333 -14.48 -5.81 -8.63
N ALA A 334 -13.98 -6.96 -9.07
CA ALA A 334 -13.14 -7.08 -10.26
C ALA A 334 -13.86 -6.61 -11.54
N GLY A 335 -15.15 -6.93 -11.69
CA GLY A 335 -15.98 -6.46 -12.79
C GLY A 335 -16.12 -4.94 -12.80
N LEU A 336 -16.22 -4.29 -11.65
CA LEU A 336 -16.27 -2.84 -11.54
C LEU A 336 -14.91 -2.18 -11.87
N PHE A 337 -13.79 -2.79 -11.51
CA PHE A 337 -12.46 -2.34 -11.97
C PHE A 337 -12.32 -2.47 -13.49
N PHE A 338 -12.87 -3.53 -14.08
CA PHE A 338 -12.91 -3.67 -15.55
C PHE A 338 -13.68 -2.54 -16.21
N ILE A 339 -14.84 -2.16 -15.67
CA ILE A 339 -15.61 -1.02 -16.17
C ILE A 339 -14.85 0.28 -15.97
N ALA A 340 -14.23 0.49 -14.80
CA ALA A 340 -13.48 1.70 -14.46
C ALA A 340 -12.32 1.96 -15.44
N MET A 341 -11.73 0.92 -16.01
CA MET A 341 -10.62 1.02 -16.96
C MET A 341 -10.95 1.85 -18.20
N PHE A 342 -12.23 1.91 -18.60
CA PHE A 342 -12.68 2.70 -19.76
C PHE A 342 -12.84 4.19 -19.43
N PHE A 343 -12.79 4.58 -18.17
CA PHE A 343 -12.84 5.98 -17.72
C PHE A 343 -11.44 6.61 -17.61
N GLY A 344 -10.46 6.06 -18.32
CA GLY A 344 -9.07 6.53 -18.33
C GLY A 344 -8.90 8.05 -18.51
N PRO A 345 -9.59 8.71 -19.47
CA PRO A 345 -9.50 10.15 -19.63
C PRO A 345 -9.94 10.94 -18.39
N LEU A 346 -11.04 10.51 -17.74
CA LEU A 346 -11.55 11.14 -16.53
C LEU A 346 -10.59 10.92 -15.34
N ILE A 347 -9.97 9.72 -15.27
CA ILE A 347 -9.01 9.39 -14.23
C ILE A 347 -7.72 10.20 -14.39
N GLY A 348 -7.25 10.37 -15.63
CA GLY A 348 -6.00 11.05 -15.95
C GLY A 348 -5.97 12.55 -15.67
N VAL A 349 -7.12 13.21 -15.53
CA VAL A 349 -7.18 14.64 -15.17
C VAL A 349 -7.17 14.90 -13.66
N VAL A 350 -7.28 13.85 -12.84
CA VAL A 350 -7.30 14.00 -11.38
C VAL A 350 -5.92 14.46 -10.89
N PRO A 351 -5.81 15.67 -10.32
CA PRO A 351 -4.52 16.24 -9.93
C PRO A 351 -4.01 15.67 -8.62
N ALA A 352 -2.71 15.86 -8.34
CA ALA A 352 -2.08 15.39 -7.11
C ALA A 352 -2.75 15.97 -5.86
N PHE A 353 -3.16 17.24 -5.86
CA PHE A 353 -3.81 17.86 -4.70
C PHE A 353 -5.20 17.25 -4.40
N ALA A 354 -5.85 16.63 -5.38
CA ALA A 354 -7.12 15.95 -5.16
C ALA A 354 -6.93 14.53 -4.57
N THR A 355 -5.81 13.87 -4.88
CA THR A 355 -5.48 12.55 -4.30
C THR A 355 -4.73 12.66 -2.97
N ALA A 356 -4.10 13.78 -2.68
CA ALA A 356 -3.34 14.03 -1.45
C ALA A 356 -4.15 13.80 -0.16
N PRO A 357 -5.40 14.28 -0.03
CA PRO A 357 -6.25 13.99 1.13
C PRO A 357 -6.49 12.48 1.36
N ALA A 358 -6.60 11.72 0.28
CA ALA A 358 -6.75 10.26 0.36
C ALA A 358 -5.52 9.62 1.02
N LEU A 359 -4.30 10.03 0.62
CA LEU A 359 -3.05 9.57 1.23
C LEU A 359 -3.00 9.87 2.72
N VAL A 360 -3.41 11.07 3.12
CA VAL A 360 -3.45 11.46 4.54
C VAL A 360 -4.42 10.57 5.33
N ILE A 361 -5.65 10.35 4.83
CA ILE A 361 -6.66 9.54 5.53
C ILE A 361 -6.25 8.07 5.59
N VAL A 362 -5.71 7.50 4.50
CA VAL A 362 -5.19 6.11 4.51
C VAL A 362 -4.05 6.00 5.53
N GLY A 363 -3.16 6.99 5.57
CA GLY A 363 -2.11 7.03 6.57
C GLY A 363 -2.67 7.06 8.00
N VAL A 364 -3.73 7.81 8.27
CA VAL A 364 -4.43 7.81 9.58
C VAL A 364 -4.98 6.43 9.92
N PHE A 365 -5.57 5.71 8.95
CA PHE A 365 -6.07 4.35 9.18
C PHE A 365 -4.95 3.38 9.58
N MET A 366 -3.80 3.46 8.91
CA MET A 366 -2.63 2.62 9.24
C MET A 366 -2.01 3.03 10.58
N PHE A 367 -1.92 4.34 10.87
CA PHE A 367 -1.36 4.87 12.11
C PHE A 367 -2.16 4.46 13.37
N LYS A 368 -3.43 4.15 13.24
CA LYS A 368 -4.29 3.68 14.33
C LYS A 368 -3.70 2.47 15.07
N ASN A 369 -2.89 1.66 14.43
CA ASN A 369 -2.23 0.50 15.03
C ASN A 369 -1.32 0.86 16.22
N ILE A 370 -0.86 2.11 16.33
CA ILE A 370 -0.06 2.61 17.46
C ILE A 370 -0.75 2.40 18.81
N ASN A 371 -2.08 2.43 18.86
CA ASN A 371 -2.85 2.25 20.09
C ASN A 371 -2.68 0.87 20.74
N GLN A 372 -2.16 -0.11 20.02
CA GLN A 372 -1.95 -1.48 20.50
C GLN A 372 -0.50 -1.71 20.97
N ILE A 373 0.38 -0.71 20.85
CA ILE A 373 1.76 -0.77 21.31
C ILE A 373 1.83 -0.33 22.77
N ASP A 374 2.44 -1.14 23.63
CA ASP A 374 2.67 -0.77 25.04
C ASP A 374 3.90 0.16 25.15
N PHE A 375 3.65 1.46 25.15
CA PHE A 375 4.70 2.46 25.34
C PHE A 375 5.20 2.59 26.79
N LYS A 376 4.63 1.84 27.75
CA LYS A 376 5.14 1.81 29.15
C LYS A 376 6.34 0.87 29.27
N ASP A 377 6.42 -0.18 28.46
CA ASP A 377 7.59 -1.06 28.41
C ASP A 377 8.61 -0.50 27.40
N PHE A 378 9.68 0.11 27.90
CA PHE A 378 10.76 0.66 27.07
C PHE A 378 11.49 -0.38 26.21
N ASN A 379 11.41 -1.66 26.53
CA ASN A 379 11.96 -2.71 25.67
C ASN A 379 11.25 -2.79 24.33
N GLU A 380 9.96 -2.46 24.31
CA GLU A 380 9.11 -2.46 23.12
C GLU A 380 8.92 -1.05 22.55
N ALA A 381 8.82 -0.05 23.43
CA ALA A 381 8.54 1.34 23.07
C ALA A 381 9.66 1.97 22.22
N ILE A 382 10.94 1.78 22.62
CA ILE A 382 12.08 2.39 21.90
C ILE A 382 12.21 1.83 20.48
N PRO A 383 12.24 0.49 20.25
CA PRO A 383 12.29 -0.04 18.89
C PRO A 383 11.10 0.37 18.04
N ALA A 384 9.90 0.35 18.61
CA ALA A 384 8.68 0.77 17.91
C ALA A 384 8.72 2.25 17.53
N PHE A 385 9.12 3.12 18.45
CA PHE A 385 9.26 4.55 18.20
C PHE A 385 10.26 4.85 17.07
N LEU A 386 11.45 4.23 17.13
CA LEU A 386 12.48 4.40 16.10
C LEU A 386 11.98 3.93 14.73
N THR A 387 11.28 2.79 14.68
CA THR A 387 10.66 2.30 13.44
C THR A 387 9.70 3.34 12.87
N ILE A 388 8.79 3.87 13.69
CA ILE A 388 7.73 4.78 13.26
C ILE A 388 8.30 6.11 12.77
N ILE A 389 9.19 6.73 13.55
CA ILE A 389 9.63 8.10 13.29
C ILE A 389 10.68 8.20 12.18
N LEU A 390 11.55 7.18 12.04
CA LEU A 390 12.61 7.25 11.04
C LEU A 390 12.10 7.01 9.63
N MET A 391 10.97 6.35 9.43
CA MET A 391 10.40 6.19 8.08
C MET A 391 10.13 7.52 7.39
N PRO A 392 9.31 8.44 7.94
CA PRO A 392 9.09 9.74 7.31
C PRO A 392 10.31 10.65 7.35
N LEU A 393 11.13 10.64 8.42
CA LEU A 393 12.29 11.52 8.54
C LEU A 393 13.42 11.19 7.54
N THR A 394 13.57 9.92 7.16
CA THR A 394 14.60 9.48 6.22
C THR A 394 14.04 9.20 4.82
N TYR A 395 12.77 9.41 4.60
CA TYR A 395 12.08 9.00 3.35
C TYR A 395 12.30 7.53 2.99
N SER A 396 12.50 6.68 4.00
CA SER A 396 12.89 5.29 3.79
C SER A 396 12.23 4.35 4.79
N ILE A 397 11.33 3.51 4.30
CA ILE A 397 10.72 2.44 5.10
C ILE A 397 11.79 1.46 5.58
N SER A 398 12.75 1.11 4.70
CA SER A 398 13.83 0.17 5.04
C SER A 398 14.73 0.68 6.17
N THR A 399 15.00 1.99 6.21
CA THR A 399 15.78 2.60 7.29
C THR A 399 15.05 2.51 8.63
N GLY A 400 13.75 2.87 8.66
CA GLY A 400 12.96 2.75 9.88
C GLY A 400 12.88 1.32 10.40
N LEU A 401 12.65 0.34 9.51
CA LEU A 401 12.67 -1.08 9.85
C LEU A 401 14.00 -1.51 10.42
N SER A 402 15.10 -1.16 9.77
CA SER A 402 16.46 -1.55 10.19
C SER A 402 16.79 -1.03 11.58
N PHE A 403 16.52 0.24 11.87
CA PHE A 403 16.72 0.81 13.20
C PHE A 403 15.85 0.13 14.26
N GLY A 404 14.60 -0.18 13.95
CA GLY A 404 13.71 -0.88 14.87
C GLY A 404 14.22 -2.27 15.25
N PHE A 405 14.61 -3.09 14.27
CA PHE A 405 15.11 -4.43 14.51
C PHE A 405 16.45 -4.44 15.25
N ILE A 406 17.37 -3.55 14.88
CA ILE A 406 18.65 -3.40 15.57
C ILE A 406 18.43 -2.96 17.01
N ALA A 407 17.61 -1.93 17.24
CA ALA A 407 17.33 -1.43 18.58
C ALA A 407 16.70 -2.51 19.47
N TYR A 408 15.73 -3.27 18.95
CA TYR A 408 15.13 -4.39 19.68
C TYR A 408 16.17 -5.44 20.07
N THR A 409 17.02 -5.84 19.14
CA THR A 409 18.07 -6.84 19.40
C THR A 409 19.08 -6.34 20.41
N VAL A 410 19.55 -5.09 20.29
CA VAL A 410 20.52 -4.48 21.23
C VAL A 410 19.94 -4.41 22.64
N ILE A 411 18.68 -3.96 22.78
CA ILE A 411 17.99 -3.89 24.08
C ILE A 411 17.80 -5.29 24.67
N ALA A 412 17.45 -6.28 23.87
CA ALA A 412 17.32 -7.66 24.32
C ALA A 412 18.65 -8.23 24.83
N ILE A 413 19.77 -7.93 24.15
CA ILE A 413 21.11 -8.32 24.58
C ILE A 413 21.46 -7.64 25.92
N ALA A 414 21.25 -6.32 26.02
CA ALA A 414 21.52 -5.54 27.23
C ALA A 414 20.75 -6.06 28.46
N ASN A 415 19.54 -6.58 28.24
CA ASN A 415 18.69 -7.18 29.27
C ASN A 415 18.96 -8.68 29.52
N GLY A 416 20.05 -9.24 29.02
CA GLY A 416 20.40 -10.65 29.18
C GLY A 416 19.46 -11.64 28.48
N ARG A 417 18.65 -11.17 27.51
CA ARG A 417 17.68 -11.98 26.76
C ARG A 417 18.21 -12.43 25.39
N ALA A 418 19.51 -12.33 25.11
CA ALA A 418 20.12 -12.69 23.84
C ALA A 418 19.79 -14.12 23.39
N LEU A 419 19.81 -15.09 24.33
CA LEU A 419 19.48 -16.50 24.07
C LEU A 419 17.98 -16.77 23.83
N LYS A 420 17.11 -15.79 24.13
CA LYS A 420 15.66 -15.89 23.87
C LYS A 420 15.29 -15.37 22.48
N LEU A 421 16.22 -14.70 21.79
CA LEU A 421 16.00 -14.24 20.42
C LEU A 421 15.98 -15.44 19.47
N SER A 422 14.98 -15.45 18.58
CA SER A 422 14.90 -16.49 17.55
C SER A 422 16.06 -16.37 16.56
N PRO A 423 16.51 -17.48 15.93
CA PRO A 423 17.47 -17.41 14.83
C PRO A 423 17.04 -16.47 13.70
N THR A 424 15.74 -16.42 13.43
CA THR A 424 15.14 -15.50 12.46
C THR A 424 15.39 -14.04 12.84
N MET A 425 15.25 -13.68 14.11
CA MET A 425 15.49 -12.31 14.57
C MET A 425 16.95 -11.90 14.42
N TRP A 426 17.89 -12.81 14.68
CA TRP A 426 19.31 -12.58 14.42
C TRP A 426 19.60 -12.36 12.93
N PHE A 427 19.02 -13.20 12.06
CA PHE A 427 19.15 -13.07 10.60
C PHE A 427 18.62 -11.71 10.12
N ILE A 428 17.44 -11.29 10.59
CA ILE A 428 16.84 -9.99 10.26
C ILE A 428 17.74 -8.84 10.73
N THR A 429 18.30 -8.94 11.93
CA THR A 429 19.21 -7.91 12.47
C THR A 429 20.48 -7.78 11.64
N ILE A 430 21.07 -8.90 11.21
CA ILE A 430 22.26 -8.89 10.34
C ILE A 430 21.92 -8.23 8.99
N LEU A 431 20.81 -8.60 8.38
CA LEU A 431 20.36 -7.96 7.13
C LEU A 431 20.11 -6.46 7.30
N SER A 432 19.55 -6.06 8.47
CA SER A 432 19.31 -4.66 8.79
C SER A 432 20.62 -3.88 8.95
N LEU A 433 21.64 -4.46 9.56
CA LEU A 433 22.98 -3.86 9.66
C LEU A 433 23.63 -3.70 8.27
N ILE A 434 23.52 -4.72 7.42
CA ILE A 434 24.02 -4.67 6.04
C ILE A 434 23.29 -3.55 5.26
N ASN A 435 21.96 -3.48 5.37
CA ASN A 435 21.18 -2.44 4.71
C ASN A 435 21.61 -1.02 5.16
N LEU A 436 21.76 -0.79 6.46
CA LEU A 436 22.23 0.51 6.96
C LEU A 436 23.65 0.82 6.51
N TYR A 437 24.54 -0.14 6.49
CA TYR A 437 25.92 0.05 6.04
C TYR A 437 25.93 0.55 4.58
N PHE A 438 25.23 -0.13 3.66
CA PHE A 438 25.15 0.31 2.27
C PHE A 438 24.44 1.67 2.11
N THR A 439 23.37 1.91 2.86
CA THR A 439 22.65 3.19 2.82
C THR A 439 23.53 4.35 3.30
N MET A 440 24.33 4.16 4.36
CA MET A 440 25.15 5.23 4.95
C MET A 440 26.49 5.44 4.22
N THR A 441 27.04 4.41 3.57
CA THR A 441 28.33 4.52 2.86
C THR A 441 28.17 4.96 1.41
N GLY A 442 26.96 5.22 0.95
CA GLY A 442 26.71 5.59 -0.46
C GLY A 442 27.05 4.48 -1.45
N GLY A 443 27.10 3.23 -0.99
CA GLY A 443 27.44 2.05 -1.80
C GLY A 443 26.39 1.67 -2.84
N GLY A 444 25.60 2.61 -3.31
CA GLY A 444 24.57 2.49 -4.33
C GLY A 444 24.68 3.56 -5.44
N ALA A 445 25.81 4.26 -5.56
CA ALA A 445 26.07 5.15 -6.68
C ALA A 445 26.81 4.42 -7.79
#